data_2be23c534e75f018b050e1aa619dcf11
#
_entry.id   2be23c534e75f018b050e1aa619dcf11
#
_cell.length_a   1.000
_cell.length_b   1.000
_cell.length_c   1.000
_cell.angle_alpha   90.00
_cell.angle_beta   90.00
_cell.angle_gamma   90.00
#
_symmetry.space_group_name_H-M   'P 1'
#
loop_
_entity.id
_entity.type
_entity.pdbx_description
1 polymer ?
#
loop_
_entity_poly.entity_id
_entity_poly.type
_entity_poly.pdbx_seq_one_letter_code
_entity_poly.pdbx_strand_id
1 'polypeptide(L)'
;AIYAKQQGLPRLDVRLTYYQIDTDEIVRFPRHFTQEELDAFFEGLLRQVAPWARRQLDWDTRRAASLNTLRFPFETYRPGQRALAGEIYRACKAGGKGGARLFCQAPTGIGKTMSALFPALKAMGEGHGEKLFYLTARNTTQAAAEDALARLRASAPELALRSVTLTAKEKACLCRDAEGRPACLPELCPYANGYYDRLKTALSALLDGGSGCFDRTVLAE
;
A
#
# COMPACT_ATOMS: atom_id res chain seq x y z
N ALA A 1 -3.81 -27.56 9.38
CA ALA A 1 -4.14 -27.41 10.81
C ALA A 1 -5.65 -27.20 11.01
N ILE A 2 -6.20 -26.05 10.61
CA ILE A 2 -7.63 -25.73 10.85
C ILE A 2 -8.57 -26.81 10.29
N TYR A 3 -8.38 -27.24 9.05
CA TYR A 3 -9.19 -28.31 8.46
C TYR A 3 -9.09 -29.62 9.22
N ALA A 4 -7.89 -30.07 9.55
CA ALA A 4 -7.69 -31.31 10.31
C ALA A 4 -8.39 -31.25 11.67
N LYS A 5 -8.27 -30.12 12.38
CA LYS A 5 -8.95 -29.88 13.66
C LYS A 5 -10.48 -29.89 13.54
N GLN A 6 -11.03 -29.22 12.52
CA GLN A 6 -12.48 -29.17 12.28
C GLN A 6 -13.08 -30.56 11.94
N GLN A 7 -12.30 -31.39 11.24
CA GLN A 7 -12.71 -32.72 10.83
C GLN A 7 -12.31 -33.82 11.84
N GLY A 8 -11.63 -33.44 12.94
CA GLY A 8 -11.17 -34.42 13.95
C GLY A 8 -10.14 -35.41 13.41
N LEU A 9 -9.34 -35.01 12.42
CA LEU A 9 -8.36 -35.89 11.78
C LEU A 9 -7.07 -35.91 12.62
N PRO A 10 -6.61 -37.08 13.10
CA PRO A 10 -5.39 -37.17 13.90
C PRO A 10 -4.12 -36.94 13.07
N ARG A 11 -4.21 -37.09 11.76
CA ARG A 11 -3.13 -36.87 10.80
C ARG A 11 -3.68 -36.42 9.45
N LEU A 12 -2.84 -35.78 8.65
CA LEU A 12 -3.19 -35.32 7.31
C LEU A 12 -2.00 -35.56 6.37
N ASP A 13 -2.31 -36.08 5.18
CA ASP A 13 -1.35 -36.22 4.11
C ASP A 13 -1.41 -34.98 3.21
N VAL A 14 -0.28 -34.31 3.07
CA VAL A 14 -0.13 -33.12 2.22
C VAL A 14 0.81 -33.46 1.07
N ARG A 15 0.42 -33.13 -0.14
CA ARG A 15 1.23 -33.32 -1.33
C ARG A 15 1.43 -32.00 -2.05
N LEU A 16 2.67 -31.51 -2.10
CA LEU A 16 3.06 -30.42 -2.95
C LEU A 16 3.41 -30.95 -4.32
N THR A 17 2.84 -30.40 -5.35
CA THR A 17 3.08 -30.80 -6.75
C THR A 17 3.64 -29.61 -7.52
N TYR A 18 4.82 -29.77 -8.09
CA TYR A 18 5.41 -28.84 -9.05
C TYR A 18 5.15 -29.34 -10.46
N TYR A 19 4.76 -28.44 -11.31
CA TYR A 19 4.54 -28.67 -12.73
C TYR A 19 5.43 -27.71 -13.51
N GLN A 20 6.32 -28.27 -14.35
CA GLN A 20 7.15 -27.48 -15.26
C GLN A 20 6.40 -27.27 -16.58
N ILE A 21 6.10 -26.01 -16.89
CA ILE A 21 5.22 -25.64 -18.01
C ILE A 21 5.84 -25.98 -19.36
N ASP A 22 7.17 -25.85 -19.50
CA ASP A 22 7.87 -26.04 -20.77
C ASP A 22 8.12 -27.51 -21.12
N THR A 23 8.21 -28.38 -20.10
CA THR A 23 8.60 -29.79 -20.27
C THR A 23 7.49 -30.76 -19.87
N ASP A 24 6.36 -30.28 -19.37
CA ASP A 24 5.28 -31.08 -18.78
C ASP A 24 5.71 -32.01 -17.63
N GLU A 25 6.88 -31.75 -17.06
CA GLU A 25 7.41 -32.54 -15.96
C GLU A 25 6.66 -32.26 -14.66
N ILE A 26 6.31 -33.33 -13.93
CA ILE A 26 5.59 -33.25 -12.66
C ILE A 26 6.43 -33.87 -11.57
N VAL A 27 6.78 -33.05 -10.56
CA VAL A 27 7.48 -33.51 -9.34
C VAL A 27 6.53 -33.38 -8.15
N ARG A 28 6.43 -34.44 -7.33
CA ARG A 28 5.52 -34.52 -6.19
C ARG A 28 6.30 -34.77 -4.91
N PHE A 29 6.00 -33.97 -3.88
CA PHE A 29 6.58 -34.06 -2.55
C PHE A 29 5.48 -34.38 -1.54
N PRO A 30 5.19 -35.66 -1.28
CA PRO A 30 4.24 -36.05 -0.25
C PRO A 30 4.87 -35.90 1.14
N ARG A 31 4.09 -35.43 2.10
CA ARG A 31 4.44 -35.39 3.53
C ARG A 31 3.25 -35.76 4.38
N HIS A 32 3.52 -36.45 5.48
CA HIS A 32 2.54 -36.83 6.50
C HIS A 32 2.74 -35.93 7.71
N PHE A 33 1.66 -35.41 8.24
CA PHE A 33 1.67 -34.56 9.42
C PHE A 33 0.68 -35.05 10.46
N THR A 34 1.09 -35.08 11.72
CA THR A 34 0.16 -35.26 12.84
C THR A 34 -0.58 -33.94 13.12
N GLN A 35 -1.65 -34.02 13.92
CA GLN A 35 -2.38 -32.81 14.34
C GLN A 35 -1.46 -31.87 15.13
N GLU A 36 -0.62 -32.40 16.01
CA GLU A 36 0.32 -31.62 16.83
C GLU A 36 1.35 -30.88 15.97
N GLU A 37 1.89 -31.53 14.93
CA GLU A 37 2.83 -30.90 14.00
C GLU A 37 2.15 -29.77 13.22
N LEU A 38 0.91 -29.98 12.76
CA LEU A 38 0.13 -28.97 12.07
C LEU A 38 -0.22 -27.78 12.97
N ASP A 39 -0.58 -28.04 14.23
CA ASP A 39 -0.89 -26.99 15.19
C ASP A 39 0.37 -26.19 15.55
N ALA A 40 1.48 -26.84 15.80
CA ALA A 40 2.77 -26.17 16.06
C ALA A 40 3.23 -25.29 14.87
N PHE A 41 3.07 -25.81 13.66
CA PHE A 41 3.35 -25.04 12.43
C PHE A 41 2.44 -23.81 12.32
N PHE A 42 1.13 -23.98 12.52
CA PHE A 42 0.16 -22.90 12.43
C PHE A 42 0.40 -21.83 13.49
N GLU A 43 0.63 -22.23 14.73
CA GLU A 43 0.99 -21.30 15.82
C GLU A 43 2.30 -20.56 15.54
N GLY A 44 3.28 -21.24 14.92
CA GLY A 44 4.52 -20.61 14.45
C GLY A 44 4.26 -19.50 13.44
N LEU A 45 3.37 -19.73 12.48
CA LEU A 45 2.94 -18.72 11.53
C LEU A 45 2.21 -17.55 12.20
N LEU A 46 1.29 -17.85 13.12
CA LEU A 46 0.56 -16.82 13.86
C LEU A 46 1.51 -15.91 14.67
N ARG A 47 2.50 -16.48 15.34
CA ARG A 47 3.52 -15.71 16.06
C ARG A 47 4.31 -14.77 15.16
N GLN A 48 4.57 -15.15 13.91
CA GLN A 48 5.26 -14.30 12.95
C GLN A 48 4.37 -13.20 12.37
N VAL A 49 3.08 -13.48 12.16
CA VAL A 49 2.14 -12.54 11.52
C VAL A 49 1.48 -11.61 12.53
N ALA A 50 1.24 -12.05 13.77
CA ALA A 50 0.51 -11.28 14.77
C ALA A 50 1.13 -9.89 15.08
N PRO A 51 2.46 -9.73 15.18
CA PRO A 51 3.04 -8.40 15.40
C PRO A 51 2.76 -7.44 14.24
N TRP A 52 2.80 -7.94 13.00
CA TRP A 52 2.47 -7.17 11.82
C TRP A 52 0.99 -6.76 11.79
N ALA A 53 0.08 -7.72 12.07
CA ALA A 53 -1.36 -7.45 12.12
C ALA A 53 -1.72 -6.41 13.19
N ARG A 54 -1.11 -6.49 14.38
CA ARG A 54 -1.28 -5.50 15.45
C ARG A 54 -0.80 -4.12 15.01
N ARG A 55 0.40 -4.03 14.42
CA ARG A 55 0.94 -2.77 13.87
C ARG A 55 0.00 -2.15 12.85
N GLN A 56 -0.60 -2.97 11.97
CA GLN A 56 -1.55 -2.49 10.97
C GLN A 56 -2.83 -1.96 11.62
N LEU A 57 -3.39 -2.66 12.59
CA LEU A 57 -4.58 -2.22 13.32
C LEU A 57 -4.34 -0.91 14.08
N ASP A 58 -3.21 -0.79 14.77
CA ASP A 58 -2.82 0.43 15.49
C ASP A 58 -2.64 1.61 14.52
N TRP A 59 -2.03 1.34 13.36
CA TRP A 59 -1.88 2.33 12.30
C TRP A 59 -3.23 2.79 11.77
N ASP A 60 -4.14 1.89 11.45
CA ASP A 60 -5.45 2.19 10.89
C ASP A 60 -6.29 3.01 11.88
N THR A 61 -6.21 2.68 13.16
CA THR A 61 -6.88 3.42 14.24
C THR A 61 -6.35 4.86 14.33
N ARG A 62 -5.03 5.04 14.39
CA ARG A 62 -4.39 6.36 14.43
C ARG A 62 -4.67 7.17 13.18
N ARG A 63 -4.59 6.53 12.00
CA ARG A 63 -4.90 7.16 10.71
C ARG A 63 -6.33 7.69 10.69
N ALA A 64 -7.31 6.87 11.02
CA ALA A 64 -8.72 7.27 11.05
C ALA A 64 -8.94 8.44 11.99
N ALA A 65 -8.43 8.38 13.22
CA ALA A 65 -8.55 9.46 14.19
C ALA A 65 -7.95 10.77 13.67
N SER A 66 -6.74 10.75 13.12
CA SER A 66 -6.06 11.95 12.63
C SER A 66 -6.72 12.53 11.38
N LEU A 67 -7.22 11.70 10.48
CA LEU A 67 -7.95 12.14 9.29
C LEU A 67 -9.31 12.76 9.64
N ASN A 68 -9.98 12.27 10.69
CA ASN A 68 -11.25 12.84 11.16
C ASN A 68 -11.09 14.24 11.72
N THR A 69 -9.93 14.58 12.28
CA THR A 69 -9.63 15.93 12.80
C THR A 69 -9.00 16.85 11.74
N LEU A 70 -8.60 16.31 10.58
CA LEU A 70 -7.93 17.06 9.52
C LEU A 70 -8.78 18.24 9.06
N ARG A 71 -8.18 19.43 8.99
CA ARG A 71 -8.79 20.67 8.52
C ARG A 71 -8.23 21.06 7.17
N PHE A 72 -8.98 21.88 6.45
CA PHE A 72 -8.49 22.47 5.19
C PHE A 72 -7.26 23.34 5.48
N PRO A 73 -6.14 23.20 4.73
CA PRO A 73 -4.85 23.78 5.10
C PRO A 73 -4.69 25.28 4.73
N PHE A 74 -5.77 25.92 4.29
CA PHE A 74 -5.79 27.34 3.95
C PHE A 74 -6.91 28.04 4.71
N GLU A 75 -6.76 29.34 4.97
CA GLU A 75 -7.75 30.15 5.67
C GLU A 75 -9.09 30.21 4.90
N THR A 76 -9.02 30.28 3.58
CA THR A 76 -10.21 30.43 2.73
C THR A 76 -10.14 29.51 1.52
N TYR A 77 -11.30 29.12 1.04
CA TYR A 77 -11.44 28.42 -0.24
C TYR A 77 -11.43 29.44 -1.40
N ARG A 78 -10.80 29.07 -2.49
CA ARG A 78 -10.93 29.80 -3.76
C ARG A 78 -12.37 29.67 -4.31
N PRO A 79 -12.85 30.63 -5.15
CA PRO A 79 -14.15 30.50 -5.79
C PRO A 79 -14.33 29.14 -6.47
N GLY A 80 -15.43 28.47 -6.21
CA GLY A 80 -15.74 27.12 -6.72
C GLY A 80 -14.98 25.95 -6.07
N GLN A 81 -13.92 26.20 -5.34
CA GLN A 81 -13.07 25.14 -4.75
C GLN A 81 -13.84 24.32 -3.70
N ARG A 82 -14.62 24.97 -2.85
CA ARG A 82 -15.42 24.30 -1.81
C ARG A 82 -16.52 23.42 -2.43
N ALA A 83 -17.16 23.90 -3.49
CA ALA A 83 -18.17 23.13 -4.20
C ALA A 83 -17.58 21.85 -4.80
N LEU A 84 -16.43 21.97 -5.50
CA LEU A 84 -15.70 20.83 -6.06
C LEU A 84 -15.30 19.81 -4.99
N ALA A 85 -14.76 20.27 -3.87
CA ALA A 85 -14.38 19.41 -2.74
C ALA A 85 -15.60 18.67 -2.15
N GLY A 86 -16.76 19.34 -2.07
CA GLY A 86 -18.01 18.76 -1.61
C GLY A 86 -18.53 17.66 -2.53
N GLU A 87 -18.45 17.83 -3.86
CA GLU A 87 -18.84 16.78 -4.81
C GLU A 87 -17.93 15.56 -4.71
N ILE A 88 -16.62 15.77 -4.61
CA ILE A 88 -15.66 14.67 -4.45
C ILE A 88 -15.90 13.90 -3.15
N TYR A 89 -16.14 14.61 -2.04
CA TYR A 89 -16.48 13.98 -0.77
C TYR A 89 -17.76 13.13 -0.87
N ARG A 90 -18.84 13.67 -1.49
CA ARG A 90 -20.08 12.92 -1.72
C ARG A 90 -19.87 11.68 -2.59
N ALA A 91 -19.06 11.80 -3.63
CA ALA A 91 -18.70 10.67 -4.49
C ALA A 91 -17.97 9.57 -3.71
N CYS A 92 -17.01 9.94 -2.85
CA CYS A 92 -16.31 8.98 -1.98
C CYS A 92 -17.30 8.24 -1.04
N LYS A 93 -18.25 8.95 -0.47
CA LYS A 93 -19.28 8.36 0.43
C LYS A 93 -20.29 7.49 -0.30
N ALA A 94 -20.66 7.86 -1.52
CA ALA A 94 -21.63 7.11 -2.34
C ALA A 94 -21.06 5.84 -2.96
N GLY A 95 -19.75 5.62 -2.84
CA GLY A 95 -18.98 4.59 -3.53
C GLY A 95 -19.17 3.16 -3.06
N GLY A 96 -20.32 2.71 -2.57
CA GLY A 96 -20.59 1.32 -2.18
C GLY A 96 -20.08 0.26 -3.20
N LYS A 97 -20.56 -0.96 -3.17
CA LYS A 97 -20.06 -2.09 -4.01
C LYS A 97 -19.95 -1.81 -5.52
N GLY A 98 -20.67 -0.82 -6.06
CA GLY A 98 -20.61 -0.41 -7.48
C GLY A 98 -19.64 0.72 -7.80
N GLY A 99 -19.08 1.38 -6.78
CA GLY A 99 -18.28 2.60 -6.93
C GLY A 99 -19.08 3.79 -7.47
N ALA A 100 -18.66 5.01 -7.13
CA ALA A 100 -19.18 6.23 -7.75
C ALA A 100 -18.18 6.73 -8.80
N ARG A 101 -18.69 7.33 -9.88
CA ARG A 101 -17.86 7.99 -10.91
C ARG A 101 -18.22 9.46 -10.93
N LEU A 102 -17.23 10.32 -10.83
CA LEU A 102 -17.38 11.76 -10.86
C LEU A 102 -16.47 12.35 -11.94
N PHE A 103 -17.04 13.06 -12.88
CA PHE A 103 -16.31 13.83 -13.87
C PHE A 103 -16.39 15.31 -13.51
N CYS A 104 -15.23 15.92 -13.28
CA CYS A 104 -15.13 17.32 -12.87
C CYS A 104 -14.39 18.14 -13.93
N GLN A 105 -15.06 19.12 -14.49
CA GLN A 105 -14.45 20.16 -15.29
C GLN A 105 -14.28 21.41 -14.43
N ALA A 106 -13.06 21.87 -14.25
CA ALA A 106 -12.76 23.05 -13.45
C ALA A 106 -11.61 23.85 -14.06
N PRO A 107 -11.65 25.20 -14.00
CA PRO A 107 -10.61 26.05 -14.56
C PRO A 107 -9.24 25.83 -13.89
N THR A 108 -8.18 26.26 -14.56
CA THR A 108 -6.85 26.31 -13.98
C THR A 108 -6.80 27.27 -12.80
N GLY A 109 -5.98 26.97 -11.80
CA GLY A 109 -5.81 27.85 -10.64
C GLY A 109 -6.84 27.66 -9.49
N ILE A 110 -7.94 26.94 -9.70
CA ILE A 110 -8.95 26.69 -8.64
C ILE A 110 -8.42 25.83 -7.47
N GLY A 111 -7.28 25.15 -7.63
CA GLY A 111 -6.72 24.27 -6.61
C GLY A 111 -7.29 22.85 -6.68
N LYS A 112 -7.47 22.30 -7.88
CA LYS A 112 -8.03 20.94 -8.12
C LYS A 112 -7.38 19.84 -7.28
N THR A 113 -6.06 19.85 -7.17
CA THR A 113 -5.31 18.80 -6.41
C THR A 113 -5.74 18.77 -4.94
N MET A 114 -5.75 19.93 -4.27
CA MET A 114 -6.19 20.00 -2.87
C MET A 114 -7.68 19.70 -2.73
N SER A 115 -8.51 20.15 -3.70
CA SER A 115 -9.94 19.84 -3.73
C SER A 115 -10.25 18.36 -3.93
N ALA A 116 -9.30 17.58 -4.47
CA ALA A 116 -9.41 16.14 -4.59
C ALA A 116 -8.86 15.41 -3.36
N LEU A 117 -7.65 15.74 -2.94
CA LEU A 117 -6.96 15.03 -1.87
C LEU A 117 -7.61 15.24 -0.50
N PHE A 118 -7.89 16.49 -0.12
CA PHE A 118 -8.44 16.80 1.19
C PHE A 118 -9.78 16.10 1.48
N PRO A 119 -10.82 16.21 0.64
CA PRO A 119 -12.10 15.54 0.91
C PRO A 119 -12.02 14.03 0.81
N ALA A 120 -11.17 13.47 -0.06
CA ALA A 120 -10.95 12.03 -0.14
C ALA A 120 -10.29 11.49 1.14
N LEU A 121 -9.30 12.21 1.70
CA LEU A 121 -8.70 11.86 2.98
C LEU A 121 -9.69 11.98 4.14
N LYS A 122 -10.57 12.98 4.14
CA LYS A 122 -11.68 13.08 5.13
C LYS A 122 -12.60 11.88 5.04
N ALA A 123 -13.04 11.51 3.84
CA ALA A 123 -13.89 10.34 3.62
C ALA A 123 -13.19 9.03 4.06
N MET A 124 -11.88 8.92 3.82
CA MET A 124 -11.07 7.81 4.31
C MET A 124 -11.07 7.74 5.85
N GLY A 125 -10.95 8.86 6.55
CA GLY A 125 -11.04 8.93 8.01
C GLY A 125 -12.38 8.42 8.55
N GLU A 126 -13.45 8.62 7.81
CA GLU A 126 -14.80 8.14 8.12
C GLU A 126 -15.07 6.69 7.68
N GLY A 127 -14.06 5.97 7.16
CA GLY A 127 -14.18 4.58 6.74
C GLY A 127 -14.71 4.36 5.31
N HIS A 128 -14.77 5.41 4.50
CA HIS A 128 -15.22 5.32 3.09
C HIS A 128 -14.10 4.98 2.10
N GLY A 129 -13.02 4.39 2.57
CA GLY A 129 -11.89 3.92 1.76
C GLY A 129 -10.65 3.70 2.61
N GLU A 130 -9.80 2.78 2.19
CA GLU A 130 -8.55 2.45 2.90
C GLU A 130 -7.31 2.98 2.18
N LYS A 131 -7.41 3.18 0.87
CA LYS A 131 -6.32 3.61 0.00
C LYS A 131 -6.81 4.65 -0.99
N LEU A 132 -5.93 5.61 -1.31
CA LEU A 132 -6.16 6.63 -2.31
C LEU A 132 -5.07 6.51 -3.39
N PHE A 133 -5.49 6.34 -4.64
CA PHE A 133 -4.60 6.35 -5.80
C PHE A 133 -4.78 7.68 -6.56
N TYR A 134 -3.73 8.48 -6.58
CA TYR A 134 -3.70 9.73 -7.34
C TYR A 134 -2.90 9.53 -8.62
N LEU A 135 -3.59 9.29 -9.72
CA LEU A 135 -2.96 8.98 -11.01
C LEU A 135 -2.71 10.26 -11.81
N THR A 136 -1.52 10.41 -12.33
CA THR A 136 -1.12 11.57 -13.14
C THR A 136 -0.37 11.12 -14.38
N ALA A 137 -0.60 11.83 -15.50
CA ALA A 137 0.12 11.58 -16.76
C ALA A 137 1.45 12.34 -16.86
N ARG A 138 1.71 13.32 -15.96
CA ARG A 138 2.87 14.23 -16.03
C ARG A 138 3.54 14.38 -14.68
N ASN A 139 4.87 14.51 -14.68
CA ASN A 139 5.65 14.72 -13.46
C ASN A 139 5.27 16.03 -12.73
N THR A 140 4.90 17.08 -13.46
CA THR A 140 4.47 18.36 -12.86
C THR A 140 3.18 18.23 -12.05
N THR A 141 2.24 17.39 -12.48
CA THR A 141 1.02 17.11 -11.72
C THR A 141 1.26 16.15 -10.56
N GLN A 142 2.26 15.29 -10.65
CA GLN A 142 2.74 14.48 -9.54
C GLN A 142 3.31 15.36 -8.42
N ALA A 143 4.24 16.28 -8.76
CA ALA A 143 4.81 17.24 -7.80
C ALA A 143 3.72 18.08 -7.11
N ALA A 144 2.68 18.50 -7.83
CA ALA A 144 1.56 19.22 -7.24
C ALA A 144 0.78 18.39 -6.19
N ALA A 145 0.70 17.06 -6.36
CA ALA A 145 0.10 16.18 -5.36
C ALA A 145 1.00 16.02 -4.13
N GLU A 146 2.30 15.88 -4.34
CA GLU A 146 3.30 15.83 -3.27
C GLU A 146 3.31 17.09 -2.44
N ASP A 147 3.30 18.28 -3.08
CA ASP A 147 3.19 19.58 -2.42
C ASP A 147 1.90 19.72 -1.62
N ALA A 148 0.77 19.24 -2.15
CA ALA A 148 -0.50 19.27 -1.45
C ALA A 148 -0.47 18.40 -0.19
N LEU A 149 0.12 17.19 -0.27
CA LEU A 149 0.30 16.31 0.89
C LEU A 149 1.27 16.91 1.92
N ALA A 150 2.36 17.53 1.46
CA ALA A 150 3.30 18.22 2.35
C ALA A 150 2.63 19.37 3.13
N ARG A 151 1.78 20.15 2.46
CA ARG A 151 0.99 21.22 3.10
C ARG A 151 0.01 20.68 4.12
N LEU A 152 -0.67 19.56 3.83
CA LEU A 152 -1.57 18.92 4.79
C LEU A 152 -0.81 18.45 6.03
N ARG A 153 0.36 17.84 5.87
CA ARG A 153 1.23 17.45 7.00
C ARG A 153 1.71 18.65 7.80
N ALA A 154 2.14 19.70 7.14
CA ALA A 154 2.59 20.92 7.81
C ALA A 154 1.47 21.59 8.62
N SER A 155 0.22 21.55 8.13
CA SER A 155 -0.94 22.10 8.83
C SER A 155 -1.49 21.21 9.94
N ALA A 156 -1.11 19.96 10.00
CA ALA A 156 -1.56 18.97 10.96
C ALA A 156 -0.40 18.04 11.36
N PRO A 157 0.46 18.43 12.31
CA PRO A 157 1.63 17.63 12.73
C PRO A 157 1.29 16.21 13.19
N GLU A 158 0.10 16.03 13.77
CA GLU A 158 -0.41 14.72 14.24
C GLU A 158 -0.97 13.84 13.10
N LEU A 159 -0.90 14.28 11.85
CA LEU A 159 -1.48 13.57 10.72
C LEU A 159 -0.77 12.25 10.45
N ALA A 160 -1.42 11.15 10.80
CA ALA A 160 -0.97 9.81 10.49
C ALA A 160 -1.32 9.45 9.03
N LEU A 161 -0.52 9.92 8.09
CA LEU A 161 -0.70 9.71 6.66
C LEU A 161 0.58 9.18 6.04
N ARG A 162 0.51 8.02 5.42
CA ARG A 162 1.58 7.48 4.57
C ARG A 162 1.25 7.71 3.11
N SER A 163 2.25 8.14 2.36
CA SER A 163 2.16 8.28 0.91
C SER A 163 3.39 7.67 0.26
N VAL A 164 3.20 7.05 -0.89
CA VAL A 164 4.28 6.53 -1.72
C VAL A 164 4.16 7.11 -3.12
N THR A 165 5.27 7.59 -3.65
CA THR A 165 5.36 8.02 -5.04
C THR A 165 5.99 6.91 -5.86
N LEU A 166 5.18 6.26 -6.71
CA LEU A 166 5.64 5.17 -7.55
C LEU A 166 6.38 5.72 -8.77
N THR A 167 7.60 5.25 -8.96
CA THR A 167 8.43 5.56 -10.12
C THR A 167 8.55 4.32 -10.99
N ALA A 168 8.52 4.48 -12.30
CA ALA A 168 8.70 3.38 -13.24
C ALA A 168 10.04 2.68 -13.00
N LYS A 169 10.04 1.33 -13.09
CA LYS A 169 11.20 0.47 -12.84
C LYS A 169 12.41 0.89 -13.66
N GLU A 170 12.22 1.26 -14.92
CA GLU A 170 13.26 1.72 -15.83
C GLU A 170 13.97 2.99 -15.33
N LYS A 171 13.30 3.81 -14.54
CA LYS A 171 13.87 5.05 -13.96
C LYS A 171 14.48 4.80 -12.57
N ALA A 172 13.96 3.84 -11.83
CA ALA A 172 14.35 3.59 -10.44
C ALA A 172 15.47 2.54 -10.30
N CYS A 173 15.64 1.64 -11.29
CA CYS A 173 16.58 0.54 -11.19
C CYS A 173 18.04 1.00 -11.13
N LEU A 174 18.76 0.47 -10.13
CA LEU A 174 20.20 0.74 -9.91
C LEU A 174 21.09 -0.26 -10.66
N CYS A 175 20.55 -1.43 -11.06
CA CYS A 175 21.30 -2.46 -11.79
C CYS A 175 20.79 -2.55 -13.23
N ARG A 176 21.69 -2.32 -14.19
CA ARG A 176 21.37 -2.29 -15.61
C ARG A 176 22.28 -3.20 -16.40
N ASP A 177 21.75 -3.77 -17.47
CA ASP A 177 22.53 -4.51 -18.47
C ASP A 177 23.34 -3.58 -19.37
N ALA A 178 24.09 -4.15 -20.32
CA ALA A 178 24.91 -3.40 -21.27
C ALA A 178 24.09 -2.48 -22.17
N GLU A 179 22.82 -2.79 -22.41
CA GLU A 179 21.86 -1.99 -23.16
C GLU A 179 21.12 -0.95 -22.31
N GLY A 180 21.48 -0.81 -21.02
CA GLY A 180 20.90 0.16 -20.11
C GLY A 180 19.50 -0.22 -19.58
N ARG A 181 19.04 -1.45 -19.77
CA ARG A 181 17.75 -1.97 -19.27
C ARG A 181 17.90 -2.56 -17.88
N PRO A 182 16.84 -2.58 -17.05
CA PRO A 182 16.88 -3.22 -15.75
C PRO A 182 17.22 -4.71 -15.84
N ALA A 183 18.35 -5.11 -15.27
CA ALA A 183 18.79 -6.51 -15.18
C ALA A 183 18.25 -7.13 -13.88
N CYS A 184 17.15 -7.89 -13.95
CA CYS A 184 16.44 -8.38 -12.76
C CYS A 184 16.56 -9.90 -12.53
N LEU A 185 17.63 -10.51 -13.05
CA LEU A 185 17.96 -11.90 -12.77
C LEU A 185 18.76 -11.97 -11.47
N PRO A 186 18.44 -12.88 -10.53
CA PRO A 186 19.16 -13.00 -9.26
C PRO A 186 20.66 -13.23 -9.42
N GLU A 187 21.09 -13.87 -10.50
CA GLU A 187 22.48 -14.14 -10.82
C GLU A 187 23.26 -12.90 -11.27
N LEU A 188 22.55 -11.90 -11.81
CA LEU A 188 23.12 -10.69 -12.38
C LEU A 188 22.89 -9.45 -11.52
N CYS A 189 21.88 -9.48 -10.65
CA CYS A 189 21.47 -8.33 -9.90
C CYS A 189 21.51 -8.59 -8.39
N PRO A 190 22.41 -7.93 -7.64
CA PRO A 190 22.51 -8.10 -6.19
C PRO A 190 21.24 -7.66 -5.45
N TYR A 191 20.43 -6.77 -6.05
CA TYR A 191 19.16 -6.33 -5.48
C TYR A 191 18.04 -7.35 -5.71
N ALA A 192 18.08 -8.14 -6.77
CA ALA A 192 17.13 -9.21 -7.02
C ALA A 192 17.43 -10.46 -6.19
N ASN A 193 18.72 -10.75 -5.97
CA ASN A 193 19.13 -11.88 -5.16
C ASN A 193 18.68 -11.69 -3.70
N GLY A 194 17.89 -12.65 -3.17
CA GLY A 194 17.35 -12.62 -1.81
C GLY A 194 16.39 -11.45 -1.53
N TYR A 195 15.77 -10.86 -2.57
CA TYR A 195 14.87 -9.71 -2.43
C TYR A 195 13.75 -9.95 -1.42
N TYR A 196 13.06 -11.08 -1.53
CA TYR A 196 11.91 -11.38 -0.67
C TYR A 196 12.30 -11.61 0.79
N ASP A 197 13.51 -12.11 1.05
CA ASP A 197 14.01 -12.33 2.41
C ASP A 197 14.32 -10.99 3.10
N ARG A 198 14.89 -10.05 2.35
CA ARG A 198 15.20 -8.71 2.86
C ARG A 198 14.00 -7.77 2.95
N LEU A 199 12.98 -7.98 2.10
CA LEU A 199 11.83 -7.08 1.98
C LEU A 199 11.12 -6.82 3.30
N LYS A 200 10.91 -7.85 4.11
CA LYS A 200 10.20 -7.73 5.39
C LYS A 200 10.97 -6.84 6.38
N THR A 201 12.28 -7.03 6.47
CA THR A 201 13.15 -6.25 7.36
C THR A 201 13.23 -4.79 6.89
N ALA A 202 13.47 -4.58 5.60
CA ALA A 202 13.53 -3.24 5.01
C ALA A 202 12.20 -2.49 5.18
N LEU A 203 11.07 -3.15 4.92
CA LEU A 203 9.75 -2.55 5.11
C LEU A 203 9.50 -2.18 6.59
N SER A 204 9.89 -3.05 7.52
CA SER A 204 9.77 -2.73 8.95
C SER A 204 10.62 -1.51 9.32
N ALA A 205 11.87 -1.45 8.88
CA ALA A 205 12.76 -0.32 9.14
C ALA A 205 12.21 0.99 8.57
N LEU A 206 11.70 0.98 7.34
CA LEU A 206 11.04 2.15 6.72
C LEU A 206 9.83 2.62 7.51
N LEU A 207 8.99 1.70 7.98
CA LEU A 207 7.79 2.03 8.73
C LEU A 207 8.09 2.52 10.15
N ASP A 208 9.20 2.05 10.75
CA ASP A 208 9.66 2.46 12.08
C ASP A 208 10.43 3.79 12.05
N GLY A 209 11.02 4.16 10.91
CA GLY A 209 11.76 5.41 10.72
C GLY A 209 10.92 6.70 10.80
N GLY A 210 9.60 6.59 11.03
CA GLY A 210 8.71 7.73 11.29
C GLY A 210 8.38 8.56 10.05
N SER A 211 8.99 8.33 8.90
CA SER A 211 8.64 9.03 7.66
C SER A 211 7.24 8.63 7.20
N GLY A 212 6.42 9.62 6.90
CA GLY A 212 5.11 9.42 6.27
C GLY A 212 5.16 9.54 4.74
N CYS A 213 6.31 9.87 4.15
CA CYS A 213 6.49 10.08 2.71
C CYS A 213 7.57 9.15 2.18
N PHE A 214 7.23 8.32 1.23
CA PHE A 214 8.13 7.37 0.59
C PHE A 214 8.20 7.69 -0.90
N ASP A 215 9.18 8.47 -1.27
CA ASP A 215 9.54 8.76 -2.65
C ASP A 215 10.80 8.01 -3.09
N ARG A 216 11.26 8.26 -4.30
CA ARG A 216 12.45 7.60 -4.84
C ARG A 216 13.70 7.86 -3.99
N THR A 217 13.83 9.03 -3.40
CA THR A 217 15.00 9.40 -2.59
C THR A 217 15.06 8.57 -1.32
N VAL A 218 13.95 8.55 -0.58
CA VAL A 218 13.81 7.76 0.66
C VAL A 218 13.95 6.25 0.42
N LEU A 219 13.48 5.76 -0.74
CA LEU A 219 13.55 4.32 -1.07
C LEU A 219 14.91 3.90 -1.65
N ALA A 220 15.80 4.83 -1.95
CA ALA A 220 17.15 4.55 -2.46
C ALA A 220 18.22 4.51 -1.36
N GLU A 221 17.91 5.01 -0.17
CA GLU A 221 18.71 4.91 1.06
C GLU A 221 18.53 3.53 1.73
#